data_6fca9237e96bb59fcde6ca305bdb41de
#
_entry.id   6fca9237e96bb59fcde6ca305bdb41de
#
_cell.length_a   1.000
_cell.length_b   1.000
_cell.length_c   1.000
_cell.angle_alpha   90.00
_cell.angle_beta   90.00
_cell.angle_gamma   90.00
#
_symmetry.space_group_name_H-M   'P 1'
#
loop_
_entity.id
_entity.type
_entity.pdbx_description
1 polymer ?
#
loop_
_entity_poly.entity_id
_entity_poly.type
_entity_poly.pdbx_seq_one_letter_code
_entity_poly.pdbx_strand_id
1 'polypeptide(L)'
;MAEHYRQWHQSCRELAQHQQQSQERAARADLLQYQLKELNEFNPLPGEFEQIDEEYKRLANSGQLLSTCQHALTVLADGEEANLQSQLYTAKQLVSELVGMDSKLSGVLDMLEEAAIQLSEASDELRHYHDRLDLDPNRLFELEQRISRQIALARKHQVMPEELPAVYQAMLEEQRLLDDSAGSLESLSQQVVEHHQLALETARQLHALRQASADELTQLITESMHSLSMPHGVFAIEVAFDERHLTADGADHIEFRVTTNPGQPLQPIAKVASGGELSRIALAIQVITARKMETPALIFDEVDVGISGPTAAVVGKLLRQLGESTQVMCVTHLPQVAGCGHHHFFVCKETDGEMTETHMQPLDKRARLQELARLLGGSEVTRNTLANAKELLAA
;
A
#
# COMPACT_ATOMS: atom_id res chain seq x y z
N MET A 1 23.37 -14.19 4.15
CA MET A 1 22.10 -14.38 3.42
C MET A 1 21.06 -13.32 3.73
N ALA A 2 20.59 -13.20 4.95
CA ALA A 2 19.53 -12.24 5.34
C ALA A 2 19.84 -10.77 5.03
N GLU A 3 21.11 -10.35 5.05
CA GLU A 3 21.53 -9.00 4.72
C GLU A 3 21.40 -8.72 3.22
N HIS A 4 21.92 -9.59 2.36
CA HIS A 4 21.81 -9.43 0.89
C HIS A 4 20.36 -9.50 0.41
N TYR A 5 19.54 -10.35 1.02
CA TYR A 5 18.11 -10.38 0.75
C TYR A 5 17.42 -9.05 1.11
N ARG A 6 17.74 -8.46 2.28
CA ARG A 6 17.19 -7.15 2.69
C ARG A 6 17.61 -6.04 1.75
N GLN A 7 18.89 -6.00 1.34
CA GLN A 7 19.39 -5.02 0.38
C GLN A 7 18.66 -5.11 -0.96
N TRP A 8 18.52 -6.33 -1.50
CA TRP A 8 17.75 -6.54 -2.73
C TRP A 8 16.30 -6.09 -2.59
N HIS A 9 15.63 -6.49 -1.52
CA HIS A 9 14.23 -6.16 -1.29
C HIS A 9 14.01 -4.65 -1.06
N GLN A 10 14.98 -3.97 -0.46
CA GLN A 10 14.96 -2.52 -0.30
C GLN A 10 15.12 -1.83 -1.66
N SER A 11 16.08 -2.24 -2.48
CA SER A 11 16.27 -1.69 -3.83
C SER A 11 15.04 -1.90 -4.71
N CYS A 12 14.37 -3.05 -4.60
CA CYS A 12 13.11 -3.29 -5.31
C CYS A 12 12.00 -2.31 -4.89
N ARG A 13 11.89 -2.01 -3.59
CA ARG A 13 10.90 -1.04 -3.08
C ARG A 13 11.21 0.38 -3.56
N GLU A 14 12.48 0.78 -3.51
CA GLU A 14 12.93 2.09 -3.97
C GLU A 14 12.66 2.24 -5.47
N LEU A 15 12.99 1.23 -6.28
CA LEU A 15 12.71 1.23 -7.71
C LEU A 15 11.20 1.35 -7.98
N ALA A 16 10.37 0.56 -7.30
CA ALA A 16 8.92 0.60 -7.46
C ALA A 16 8.33 1.97 -7.09
N GLN A 17 8.81 2.58 -6.01
CA GLN A 17 8.41 3.91 -5.58
C GLN A 17 8.80 4.97 -6.61
N HIS A 18 10.03 4.92 -7.11
CA HIS A 18 10.50 5.84 -8.15
C HIS A 18 9.76 5.65 -9.49
N GLN A 19 9.43 4.41 -9.87
CA GLN A 19 8.62 4.14 -11.06
C GLN A 19 7.22 4.72 -10.94
N GLN A 20 6.57 4.54 -9.79
CA GLN A 20 5.26 5.12 -9.53
C GLN A 20 5.31 6.66 -9.60
N GLN A 21 6.27 7.28 -8.92
CA GLN A 21 6.45 8.74 -8.96
C GLN A 21 6.73 9.23 -10.38
N SER A 22 7.52 8.48 -11.17
CA SER A 22 7.80 8.82 -12.56
C SER A 22 6.54 8.74 -13.43
N GLN A 23 5.69 7.72 -13.24
CA GLN A 23 4.41 7.59 -13.95
C GLN A 23 3.44 8.73 -13.58
N GLU A 24 3.34 9.07 -12.29
CA GLU A 24 2.51 10.19 -11.83
C GLU A 24 3.00 11.52 -12.42
N ARG A 25 4.32 11.73 -12.46
CA ARG A 25 4.93 12.92 -13.09
C ARG A 25 4.69 12.96 -14.59
N ALA A 26 4.83 11.84 -15.30
CA ALA A 26 4.57 11.76 -16.73
C ALA A 26 3.10 12.09 -17.03
N ALA A 27 2.16 11.50 -16.32
CA ALA A 27 0.73 11.79 -16.47
C ALA A 27 0.41 13.27 -16.17
N ARG A 28 1.08 13.87 -15.16
CA ARG A 28 0.93 15.29 -14.83
C ARG A 28 1.52 16.18 -15.94
N ALA A 29 2.67 15.82 -16.49
CA ALA A 29 3.32 16.53 -17.59
C ALA A 29 2.45 16.51 -18.85
N ASP A 30 1.85 15.37 -19.22
CA ASP A 30 0.94 15.25 -20.35
C ASP A 30 -0.30 16.13 -20.18
N LEU A 31 -0.90 16.14 -18.98
CA LEU A 31 -2.04 16.98 -18.67
C LEU A 31 -1.66 18.46 -18.76
N LEU A 32 -0.52 18.86 -18.18
CA LEU A 32 -0.01 20.23 -18.25
C LEU A 32 0.25 20.65 -19.70
N GLN A 33 0.86 19.80 -20.49
CA GLN A 33 1.13 20.08 -21.90
C GLN A 33 -0.19 20.35 -22.66
N TYR A 34 -1.22 19.53 -22.43
CA TYR A 34 -2.52 19.75 -23.04
C TYR A 34 -3.16 21.08 -22.61
N GLN A 35 -3.14 21.40 -21.31
CA GLN A 35 -3.70 22.63 -20.76
C GLN A 35 -2.91 23.86 -21.21
N LEU A 36 -1.58 23.79 -21.20
CA LEU A 36 -0.71 24.86 -21.68
C LEU A 36 -0.88 25.16 -23.16
N LYS A 37 -1.18 24.16 -24.00
CA LYS A 37 -1.42 24.39 -25.42
C LYS A 37 -2.57 25.37 -25.65
N GLU A 38 -3.71 25.23 -24.97
CA GLU A 38 -4.84 26.12 -25.10
C GLU A 38 -4.54 27.52 -24.55
N LEU A 39 -3.83 27.59 -23.42
CA LEU A 39 -3.45 28.87 -22.82
C LEU A 39 -2.38 29.60 -23.64
N ASN A 40 -1.43 28.88 -24.26
CA ASN A 40 -0.45 29.44 -25.19
C ASN A 40 -1.12 30.05 -26.43
N GLU A 41 -2.12 29.36 -27.01
CA GLU A 41 -2.88 29.88 -28.14
C GLU A 41 -3.69 31.15 -27.79
N PHE A 42 -4.18 31.23 -26.56
CA PHE A 42 -4.92 32.39 -26.07
C PHE A 42 -4.00 33.52 -25.62
N ASN A 43 -2.87 33.18 -24.99
CA ASN A 43 -1.87 34.08 -24.42
C ASN A 43 -2.50 35.14 -23.48
N PRO A 44 -2.96 34.77 -22.29
CA PRO A 44 -3.59 35.69 -21.34
C PRO A 44 -2.56 36.68 -20.79
N LEU A 45 -2.84 37.95 -20.85
CA LEU A 45 -1.97 39.02 -20.33
C LEU A 45 -2.49 39.54 -18.98
N PRO A 46 -1.59 39.88 -18.04
CA PRO A 46 -1.99 40.48 -16.75
C PRO A 46 -2.73 41.79 -16.96
N GLY A 47 -3.90 41.96 -16.30
CA GLY A 47 -4.72 43.19 -16.38
C GLY A 47 -5.48 43.36 -17.69
N GLU A 48 -5.39 42.41 -18.63
CA GLU A 48 -6.07 42.48 -19.92
C GLU A 48 -7.59 42.41 -19.76
N PHE A 49 -8.08 41.51 -18.90
CA PHE A 49 -9.51 41.27 -18.73
C PHE A 49 -10.25 42.53 -18.29
N GLU A 50 -9.74 43.19 -17.29
CA GLU A 50 -10.34 44.44 -16.76
C GLU A 50 -10.38 45.52 -17.82
N GLN A 51 -9.31 45.65 -18.61
CA GLN A 51 -9.23 46.64 -19.67
C GLN A 51 -10.26 46.40 -20.80
N ILE A 52 -10.33 45.14 -21.27
CA ILE A 52 -11.24 44.78 -22.38
C ILE A 52 -12.70 44.77 -21.91
N ASP A 53 -12.99 44.40 -20.65
CA ASP A 53 -14.34 44.44 -20.08
C ASP A 53 -14.83 45.88 -19.91
N GLU A 54 -13.98 46.82 -19.48
CA GLU A 54 -14.29 48.23 -19.39
C GLU A 54 -14.53 48.83 -20.79
N GLU A 55 -13.66 48.50 -21.76
CA GLU A 55 -13.80 48.97 -23.16
C GLU A 55 -15.09 48.39 -23.77
N TYR A 56 -15.41 47.11 -23.56
CA TYR A 56 -16.63 46.44 -24.03
C TYR A 56 -17.88 47.13 -23.47
N LYS A 57 -17.91 47.35 -22.14
CA LYS A 57 -19.06 48.05 -21.50
C LYS A 57 -19.28 49.44 -22.07
N ARG A 58 -18.22 50.19 -22.32
CA ARG A 58 -18.29 51.54 -22.93
C ARG A 58 -18.86 51.49 -24.35
N LEU A 59 -18.36 50.59 -25.20
CA LEU A 59 -18.80 50.46 -26.59
C LEU A 59 -20.22 49.86 -26.68
N ALA A 60 -20.59 48.90 -25.85
CA ALA A 60 -21.94 48.36 -25.81
C ALA A 60 -22.98 49.39 -25.37
N ASN A 61 -22.63 50.20 -24.36
CA ASN A 61 -23.48 51.31 -23.93
C ASN A 61 -23.61 52.41 -25.02
N SER A 62 -22.54 52.66 -25.80
CA SER A 62 -22.57 53.61 -26.91
C SER A 62 -23.60 53.27 -27.99
N GLY A 63 -23.78 51.93 -28.27
CA GLY A 63 -24.82 51.49 -29.21
C GLY A 63 -26.23 51.79 -28.77
N GLN A 64 -26.54 51.63 -27.48
CA GLN A 64 -27.84 51.96 -26.91
C GLN A 64 -28.05 53.49 -26.86
N LEU A 65 -27.01 54.24 -26.47
CA LEU A 65 -27.05 55.70 -26.46
C LEU A 65 -27.33 56.28 -27.86
N LEU A 66 -26.61 55.74 -28.89
CA LEU A 66 -26.83 56.14 -30.29
C LEU A 66 -28.26 55.88 -30.76
N SER A 67 -28.80 54.71 -30.55
CA SER A 67 -30.16 54.36 -30.96
C SER A 67 -31.20 55.22 -30.23
N THR A 68 -30.96 55.47 -28.91
CA THR A 68 -31.88 56.34 -28.12
C THR A 68 -31.79 57.80 -28.53
N CYS A 69 -30.58 58.30 -28.77
CA CYS A 69 -30.37 59.64 -29.31
C CYS A 69 -31.02 59.81 -30.67
N GLN A 70 -30.85 58.87 -31.59
CA GLN A 70 -31.46 58.87 -32.91
C GLN A 70 -32.99 58.89 -32.81
N HIS A 71 -33.55 58.06 -31.91
CA HIS A 71 -35.02 58.08 -31.69
C HIS A 71 -35.49 59.41 -31.10
N ALA A 72 -34.77 59.96 -30.16
CA ALA A 72 -35.09 61.29 -29.60
C ALA A 72 -35.04 62.44 -30.68
N LEU A 73 -34.00 62.44 -31.52
CA LEU A 73 -33.88 63.39 -32.65
C LEU A 73 -35.01 63.21 -33.64
N THR A 74 -35.45 61.99 -33.95
CA THR A 74 -36.62 61.75 -34.82
C THR A 74 -37.88 62.36 -34.25
N VAL A 75 -38.09 62.22 -32.93
CA VAL A 75 -39.26 62.84 -32.27
C VAL A 75 -39.17 64.38 -32.21
N LEU A 76 -37.97 64.90 -31.92
CA LEU A 76 -37.79 66.37 -31.74
C LEU A 76 -37.79 67.12 -33.06
N ALA A 77 -36.97 66.66 -34.05
CA ALA A 77 -36.64 67.43 -35.22
C ALA A 77 -36.70 66.67 -36.58
N ASP A 78 -36.23 65.42 -36.67
CA ASP A 78 -35.91 64.74 -37.93
C ASP A 78 -37.07 63.87 -38.49
N GLY A 79 -38.19 63.72 -37.76
CA GLY A 79 -39.32 62.90 -38.18
C GLY A 79 -40.08 63.51 -39.38
N GLU A 80 -40.30 62.69 -40.44
CA GLU A 80 -40.90 63.15 -41.69
C GLU A 80 -42.38 63.51 -41.55
N GLU A 81 -43.15 62.78 -40.69
CA GLU A 81 -44.63 62.95 -40.68
C GLU A 81 -45.14 63.85 -39.54
N ALA A 82 -44.49 63.90 -38.39
CA ALA A 82 -44.86 64.80 -37.27
C ALA A 82 -43.71 64.86 -36.23
N ASN A 83 -42.85 65.87 -36.34
CA ASN A 83 -41.87 66.14 -35.30
C ASN A 83 -42.35 67.40 -34.47
N LEU A 84 -41.81 67.49 -33.24
CA LEU A 84 -42.19 68.54 -32.32
C LEU A 84 -41.86 69.94 -32.87
N GLN A 85 -40.78 70.14 -33.61
CA GLN A 85 -40.40 71.39 -34.25
C GLN A 85 -41.46 71.83 -35.27
N SER A 86 -41.92 70.93 -36.14
CA SER A 86 -42.95 71.23 -37.16
C SER A 86 -44.31 71.52 -36.52
N GLN A 87 -44.69 70.78 -35.45
CA GLN A 87 -45.91 71.01 -34.71
C GLN A 87 -45.89 72.37 -33.99
N LEU A 88 -44.79 72.71 -33.36
CA LEU A 88 -44.60 73.99 -32.69
C LEU A 88 -44.61 75.15 -33.68
N TYR A 89 -43.98 74.95 -34.86
CA TYR A 89 -44.05 75.97 -35.95
C TYR A 89 -45.46 76.17 -36.40
N THR A 90 -46.26 75.16 -36.61
CA THR A 90 -47.67 75.24 -36.99
C THR A 90 -48.50 75.95 -35.92
N ALA A 91 -48.28 75.59 -34.64
CA ALA A 91 -48.94 76.26 -33.51
C ALA A 91 -48.61 77.78 -33.47
N LYS A 92 -47.34 78.10 -33.68
CA LYS A 92 -46.84 79.46 -33.74
C LYS A 92 -47.50 80.29 -34.85
N GLN A 93 -47.64 79.68 -36.07
CA GLN A 93 -48.35 80.35 -37.17
C GLN A 93 -49.81 80.63 -36.82
N LEU A 94 -50.51 79.63 -36.27
CA LEU A 94 -51.93 79.86 -35.89
C LEU A 94 -52.10 80.92 -34.83
N VAL A 95 -51.22 80.98 -33.84
CA VAL A 95 -51.25 82.03 -32.80
C VAL A 95 -50.87 83.38 -33.37
N SER A 96 -49.95 83.49 -34.34
CA SER A 96 -49.58 84.72 -35.03
C SER A 96 -50.76 85.32 -35.79
N GLU A 97 -51.55 84.46 -36.44
CA GLU A 97 -52.85 84.96 -37.09
C GLU A 97 -53.81 85.51 -36.04
N LEU A 98 -53.92 84.87 -34.87
CA LEU A 98 -54.79 85.34 -33.78
C LEU A 98 -54.30 86.62 -33.15
N VAL A 99 -52.99 86.90 -33.06
CA VAL A 99 -52.41 88.17 -32.62
C VAL A 99 -52.78 89.31 -33.54
N GLY A 100 -52.91 89.03 -34.85
CA GLY A 100 -53.45 89.99 -35.80
C GLY A 100 -54.90 90.40 -35.52
N MET A 101 -55.68 89.62 -34.79
CA MET A 101 -57.08 89.88 -34.41
C MET A 101 -57.18 90.44 -32.97
N ASP A 102 -56.37 90.00 -32.01
CA ASP A 102 -56.28 90.49 -30.62
C ASP A 102 -54.82 90.48 -30.12
N SER A 103 -54.29 91.69 -29.97
CA SER A 103 -52.90 91.98 -29.54
C SER A 103 -52.58 91.43 -28.11
N LYS A 104 -53.61 91.13 -27.31
CA LYS A 104 -53.41 90.56 -25.99
C LYS A 104 -52.73 89.16 -26.00
N LEU A 105 -52.73 88.50 -27.16
CA LEU A 105 -52.12 87.19 -27.39
C LEU A 105 -50.60 87.24 -27.73
N SER A 106 -50.03 88.47 -27.85
CA SER A 106 -48.59 88.62 -28.17
C SER A 106 -47.68 87.87 -27.19
N GLY A 107 -48.00 87.91 -25.87
CA GLY A 107 -47.21 87.18 -24.87
C GLY A 107 -47.23 85.64 -25.03
N VAL A 108 -48.31 85.09 -25.62
CA VAL A 108 -48.38 83.69 -25.96
C VAL A 108 -47.49 83.34 -27.17
N LEU A 109 -47.45 84.23 -28.15
CA LEU A 109 -46.57 84.11 -29.32
C LEU A 109 -45.09 84.14 -28.91
N ASP A 110 -44.72 85.07 -28.02
CA ASP A 110 -43.35 85.23 -27.50
C ASP A 110 -42.93 83.92 -26.77
N MET A 111 -43.83 83.33 -25.96
CA MET A 111 -43.54 82.01 -25.27
C MET A 111 -43.32 80.86 -26.27
N LEU A 112 -44.10 80.82 -27.36
CA LEU A 112 -43.92 79.78 -28.40
C LEU A 112 -42.66 80.04 -29.24
N GLU A 113 -42.25 81.30 -29.44
CA GLU A 113 -40.97 81.63 -30.07
C GLU A 113 -39.77 81.16 -29.21
N GLU A 114 -39.81 81.47 -27.92
CA GLU A 114 -38.78 81.01 -26.97
C GLU A 114 -38.72 79.51 -26.92
N ALA A 115 -39.84 78.78 -26.83
CA ALA A 115 -39.90 77.33 -26.87
C ALA A 115 -39.34 76.79 -28.17
N ALA A 116 -39.54 77.40 -29.32
CA ALA A 116 -38.96 76.94 -30.59
C ALA A 116 -37.44 77.08 -30.65
N ILE A 117 -36.90 78.21 -30.09
CA ILE A 117 -35.45 78.37 -29.97
C ILE A 117 -34.83 77.29 -29.07
N GLN A 118 -35.40 77.07 -27.87
CA GLN A 118 -34.92 76.08 -26.95
C GLN A 118 -35.00 74.68 -27.50
N LEU A 119 -36.06 74.31 -28.24
CA LEU A 119 -36.19 73.01 -28.89
C LEU A 119 -35.13 72.80 -29.97
N SER A 120 -34.83 73.88 -30.76
CA SER A 120 -33.76 73.83 -31.77
C SER A 120 -32.37 73.60 -31.13
N GLU A 121 -32.07 74.40 -30.08
CA GLU A 121 -30.80 74.28 -29.35
C GLU A 121 -30.63 72.87 -28.73
N ALA A 122 -31.68 72.37 -28.10
CA ALA A 122 -31.65 71.01 -27.52
C ALA A 122 -31.43 69.91 -28.59
N SER A 123 -32.05 70.08 -29.77
CA SER A 123 -31.88 69.15 -30.89
C SER A 123 -30.46 69.20 -31.48
N ASP A 124 -29.89 70.37 -31.58
CA ASP A 124 -28.53 70.56 -32.09
C ASP A 124 -27.48 70.05 -31.12
N GLU A 125 -27.68 70.27 -29.81
CA GLU A 125 -26.80 69.68 -28.76
C GLU A 125 -26.86 68.18 -28.78
N LEU A 126 -28.05 67.57 -28.90
CA LEU A 126 -28.21 66.12 -28.99
C LEU A 126 -27.61 65.53 -30.27
N ARG A 127 -27.65 66.25 -31.40
CA ARG A 127 -27.02 65.88 -32.67
C ARG A 127 -25.51 65.93 -32.57
N HIS A 128 -24.94 66.94 -31.93
CA HIS A 128 -23.51 67.00 -31.61
C HIS A 128 -23.05 65.92 -30.69
N TYR A 129 -23.89 65.56 -29.71
CA TYR A 129 -23.57 64.40 -28.83
C TYR A 129 -23.58 63.05 -29.57
N HIS A 130 -24.61 62.82 -30.41
CA HIS A 130 -24.76 61.65 -31.26
C HIS A 130 -23.52 61.43 -32.18
N ASP A 131 -23.07 62.50 -32.84
CA ASP A 131 -21.96 62.49 -33.80
C ASP A 131 -20.58 62.26 -33.14
N ARG A 132 -20.49 62.51 -31.82
CA ARG A 132 -19.27 62.17 -31.03
C ARG A 132 -19.25 60.79 -30.51
N LEU A 133 -20.37 60.04 -30.54
CA LEU A 133 -20.42 58.67 -30.12
C LEU A 133 -19.76 57.80 -31.20
N ASP A 134 -18.55 57.32 -30.92
CA ASP A 134 -17.80 56.41 -31.79
C ASP A 134 -18.31 55.00 -31.65
N LEU A 135 -18.82 54.39 -32.71
CA LEU A 135 -19.24 53.00 -32.78
C LEU A 135 -18.29 52.28 -33.73
N ASP A 136 -17.44 51.41 -33.16
CA ASP A 136 -16.72 50.41 -33.93
C ASP A 136 -17.33 49.01 -33.70
N PRO A 137 -18.26 48.57 -34.58
CA PRO A 137 -18.92 47.26 -34.44
C PRO A 137 -17.92 46.11 -34.56
N ASN A 138 -16.82 46.28 -35.29
CA ASN A 138 -15.81 45.23 -35.44
C ASN A 138 -15.03 45.11 -34.13
N ARG A 139 -14.67 46.22 -33.52
CA ARG A 139 -13.98 46.23 -32.24
C ARG A 139 -14.86 45.68 -31.12
N LEU A 140 -16.12 45.97 -31.08
CA LEU A 140 -17.09 45.43 -30.14
C LEU A 140 -17.15 43.88 -30.26
N PHE A 141 -17.24 43.37 -31.49
CA PHE A 141 -17.23 41.92 -31.76
C PHE A 141 -15.91 41.24 -31.35
N GLU A 142 -14.76 41.87 -31.64
CA GLU A 142 -13.46 41.36 -31.20
C GLU A 142 -13.36 41.23 -29.68
N LEU A 143 -13.80 42.26 -28.95
CA LEU A 143 -13.80 42.25 -27.48
C LEU A 143 -14.73 41.19 -26.93
N GLU A 144 -15.93 41.06 -27.50
CA GLU A 144 -16.89 40.01 -27.10
C GLU A 144 -16.31 38.60 -27.29
N GLN A 145 -15.67 38.34 -28.41
CA GLN A 145 -14.99 37.06 -28.69
C GLN A 145 -13.84 36.81 -27.71
N ARG A 146 -13.02 37.82 -27.43
CA ARG A 146 -11.87 37.73 -26.51
C ARG A 146 -12.32 37.48 -25.09
N ILE A 147 -13.32 38.24 -24.59
CA ILE A 147 -13.92 38.09 -23.26
C ILE A 147 -14.55 36.69 -23.11
N SER A 148 -15.37 36.27 -24.08
CA SER A 148 -16.03 34.97 -24.05
C SER A 148 -15.03 33.83 -23.98
N ARG A 149 -13.94 33.90 -24.76
CA ARG A 149 -12.88 32.89 -24.76
C ARG A 149 -12.12 32.88 -23.43
N GLN A 150 -11.83 34.04 -22.83
CA GLN A 150 -11.18 34.15 -21.52
C GLN A 150 -12.04 33.56 -20.39
N ILE A 151 -13.33 33.87 -20.36
CA ILE A 151 -14.30 33.32 -19.41
C ILE A 151 -14.39 31.79 -19.55
N ALA A 152 -14.44 31.27 -20.78
CA ALA A 152 -14.49 29.83 -21.03
C ALA A 152 -13.24 29.12 -20.51
N LEU A 153 -12.05 29.69 -20.74
CA LEU A 153 -10.79 29.17 -20.23
C LEU A 153 -10.71 29.26 -18.69
N ALA A 154 -11.08 30.38 -18.12
CA ALA A 154 -11.13 30.60 -16.67
C ALA A 154 -12.07 29.59 -15.98
N ARG A 155 -13.24 29.33 -16.54
CA ARG A 155 -14.17 28.28 -16.06
C ARG A 155 -13.56 26.89 -16.14
N LYS A 156 -12.84 26.56 -17.21
CA LYS A 156 -12.16 25.27 -17.37
C LYS A 156 -11.08 25.07 -16.31
N HIS A 157 -10.37 26.13 -15.95
CA HIS A 157 -9.34 26.12 -14.91
C HIS A 157 -9.86 26.42 -13.50
N GLN A 158 -11.19 26.62 -13.35
CA GLN A 158 -11.86 26.89 -12.06
C GLN A 158 -11.33 28.13 -11.33
N VAL A 159 -11.03 29.17 -12.07
CA VAL A 159 -10.52 30.46 -11.56
C VAL A 159 -11.34 31.61 -12.11
N MET A 160 -11.15 32.81 -11.54
CA MET A 160 -11.72 34.02 -12.12
C MET A 160 -10.93 34.45 -13.38
N PRO A 161 -11.57 35.12 -14.35
CA PRO A 161 -10.92 35.56 -15.60
C PRO A 161 -9.64 36.38 -15.39
N GLU A 162 -9.60 37.20 -14.36
CA GLU A 162 -8.47 38.05 -13.99
C GLU A 162 -7.27 37.22 -13.48
N GLU A 163 -7.51 36.02 -12.92
CA GLU A 163 -6.48 35.13 -12.36
C GLU A 163 -5.82 34.23 -13.41
N LEU A 164 -6.41 34.16 -14.62
CA LEU A 164 -5.94 33.26 -15.68
C LEU A 164 -4.46 33.45 -16.06
N PRO A 165 -3.91 34.67 -16.13
CA PRO A 165 -2.49 34.88 -16.40
C PRO A 165 -1.57 34.32 -15.31
N ALA A 166 -1.97 34.41 -14.05
CA ALA A 166 -1.21 33.86 -12.92
C ALA A 166 -1.18 32.31 -12.96
N VAL A 167 -2.34 31.68 -13.27
CA VAL A 167 -2.44 30.22 -13.47
C VAL A 167 -1.55 29.77 -14.62
N TYR A 168 -1.56 30.49 -15.73
CA TYR A 168 -0.70 30.19 -16.89
C TYR A 168 0.79 30.21 -16.53
N GLN A 169 1.25 31.22 -15.80
CA GLN A 169 2.64 31.30 -15.33
C GLN A 169 3.01 30.19 -14.36
N ALA A 170 2.10 29.85 -13.43
CA ALA A 170 2.32 28.74 -12.49
C ALA A 170 2.44 27.39 -13.20
N MET A 171 1.64 27.15 -14.24
CA MET A 171 1.71 25.94 -15.05
C MET A 171 3.00 25.85 -15.87
N LEU A 172 3.50 26.94 -16.39
CA LEU A 172 4.78 27.00 -17.10
C LEU A 172 5.96 26.66 -16.18
N GLU A 173 5.93 27.16 -14.95
CA GLU A 173 6.96 26.88 -13.96
C GLU A 173 6.87 25.41 -13.49
N GLU A 174 5.66 24.87 -13.26
CA GLU A 174 5.47 23.47 -12.93
C GLU A 174 6.01 22.55 -14.04
N GLN A 175 5.72 22.85 -15.30
CA GLN A 175 6.25 22.09 -16.43
C GLN A 175 7.78 22.07 -16.43
N ARG A 176 8.41 23.21 -16.18
CA ARG A 176 9.87 23.32 -16.13
C ARG A 176 10.51 22.47 -15.04
N LEU A 177 9.86 22.41 -13.86
CA LEU A 177 10.32 21.58 -12.73
C LEU A 177 10.18 20.08 -12.99
N LEU A 178 9.21 19.67 -13.82
CA LEU A 178 9.01 18.26 -14.17
C LEU A 178 10.04 17.74 -15.18
N ASP A 179 10.57 18.60 -16.05
CA ASP A 179 11.54 18.21 -17.09
C ASP A 179 12.95 17.88 -16.55
N ASP A 180 13.31 18.36 -15.34
CA ASP A 180 14.69 18.30 -14.82
C ASP A 180 15.08 16.95 -14.15
N SER A 181 14.24 15.89 -14.11
CA SER A 181 14.40 14.75 -13.19
C SER A 181 14.61 13.35 -13.80
N ALA A 182 15.04 13.19 -15.04
CA ALA A 182 15.04 11.90 -15.77
C ALA A 182 16.21 10.91 -15.47
N GLY A 183 17.22 11.23 -14.65
CA GLY A 183 18.49 10.45 -14.57
C GLY A 183 18.56 9.28 -13.56
N SER A 184 17.57 9.05 -12.68
CA SER A 184 17.71 8.17 -11.50
C SER A 184 17.25 6.71 -11.68
N LEU A 185 16.35 6.41 -12.61
CA LEU A 185 15.70 5.08 -12.72
C LEU A 185 16.63 3.97 -13.24
N GLU A 186 17.52 4.29 -14.15
CA GLU A 186 18.43 3.30 -14.75
C GLU A 186 19.44 2.78 -13.74
N SER A 187 20.01 3.65 -12.91
CA SER A 187 20.94 3.27 -11.83
C SER A 187 20.27 2.41 -10.75
N LEU A 188 19.03 2.71 -10.37
CA LEU A 188 18.26 1.91 -9.42
C LEU A 188 17.91 0.52 -9.99
N SER A 189 17.55 0.46 -11.26
CA SER A 189 17.33 -0.81 -11.97
C SER A 189 18.57 -1.70 -11.96
N GLN A 190 19.74 -1.13 -12.20
CA GLN A 190 21.01 -1.83 -12.15
C GLN A 190 21.32 -2.37 -10.74
N GLN A 191 21.11 -1.56 -9.71
CA GLN A 191 21.31 -1.97 -8.31
C GLN A 191 20.39 -3.14 -7.91
N VAL A 192 19.15 -3.16 -8.37
CA VAL A 192 18.24 -4.30 -8.13
C VAL A 192 18.81 -5.58 -8.70
N VAL A 193 19.35 -5.55 -9.91
CA VAL A 193 19.96 -6.73 -10.56
C VAL A 193 21.20 -7.19 -9.82
N GLU A 194 22.07 -6.28 -9.42
CA GLU A 194 23.30 -6.59 -8.68
C GLU A 194 23.00 -7.19 -7.30
N HIS A 195 22.11 -6.59 -6.52
CA HIS A 195 21.73 -7.11 -5.20
C HIS A 195 21.01 -8.46 -5.30
N HIS A 196 20.19 -8.67 -6.34
CA HIS A 196 19.57 -9.97 -6.59
C HIS A 196 20.59 -11.06 -6.88
N GLN A 197 21.58 -10.77 -7.72
CA GLN A 197 22.65 -11.73 -8.02
C GLN A 197 23.46 -12.11 -6.77
N LEU A 198 23.84 -11.12 -5.95
CA LEU A 198 24.52 -11.36 -4.68
C LEU A 198 23.69 -12.21 -3.71
N ALA A 199 22.40 -11.94 -3.62
CA ALA A 199 21.50 -12.74 -2.78
C ALA A 199 21.38 -14.18 -3.29
N LEU A 200 21.25 -14.40 -4.61
CA LEU A 200 21.19 -15.75 -5.21
C LEU A 200 22.50 -16.52 -5.03
N GLU A 201 23.63 -15.88 -5.22
CA GLU A 201 24.94 -16.51 -5.01
C GLU A 201 25.11 -16.98 -3.56
N THR A 202 24.75 -16.10 -2.61
CA THR A 202 24.78 -16.44 -1.17
C THR A 202 23.80 -17.58 -0.85
N ALA A 203 22.62 -17.61 -1.48
CA ALA A 203 21.64 -18.68 -1.32
C ALA A 203 22.17 -20.03 -1.85
N ARG A 204 22.87 -20.03 -2.99
CA ARG A 204 23.51 -21.24 -3.54
C ARG A 204 24.64 -21.77 -2.63
N GLN A 205 25.44 -20.87 -2.04
CA GLN A 205 26.44 -21.26 -1.05
C GLN A 205 25.80 -21.90 0.19
N LEU A 206 24.70 -21.30 0.69
CA LEU A 206 23.95 -21.84 1.81
C LEU A 206 23.34 -23.22 1.48
N HIS A 207 22.78 -23.38 0.28
CA HIS A 207 22.26 -24.64 -0.23
C HIS A 207 23.34 -25.75 -0.20
N ALA A 208 24.53 -25.48 -0.71
CA ALA A 208 25.60 -26.42 -0.72
C ALA A 208 26.01 -26.89 0.71
N LEU A 209 26.06 -25.96 1.68
CA LEU A 209 26.31 -26.26 3.08
C LEU A 209 25.19 -27.12 3.71
N ARG A 210 23.94 -26.78 3.40
CA ARG A 210 22.76 -27.51 3.89
C ARG A 210 22.70 -28.91 3.31
N GLN A 211 23.02 -29.07 2.02
CA GLN A 211 23.06 -30.39 1.38
C GLN A 211 24.13 -31.28 2.01
N ALA A 212 25.34 -30.78 2.25
CA ALA A 212 26.39 -31.54 2.91
C ALA A 212 25.99 -31.93 4.34
N SER A 213 25.38 -31.02 5.10
CA SER A 213 24.88 -31.33 6.45
C SER A 213 23.71 -32.31 6.43
N ALA A 214 22.83 -32.25 5.43
CA ALA A 214 21.70 -33.13 5.25
C ALA A 214 22.18 -34.58 4.98
N ASP A 215 23.21 -34.73 4.15
CA ASP A 215 23.80 -36.07 3.84
C ASP A 215 24.41 -36.70 5.10
N GLU A 216 25.20 -35.92 5.88
CA GLU A 216 25.77 -36.38 7.15
C GLU A 216 24.68 -36.78 8.16
N LEU A 217 23.70 -35.92 8.38
CA LEU A 217 22.60 -36.18 9.32
C LEU A 217 21.73 -37.37 8.88
N THR A 218 21.46 -37.51 7.59
CA THR A 218 20.72 -38.62 7.01
C THR A 218 21.37 -39.94 7.42
N GLN A 219 22.70 -40.08 7.29
CA GLN A 219 23.43 -41.27 7.66
C GLN A 219 23.36 -41.52 9.18
N LEU A 220 23.69 -40.52 10.00
CA LEU A 220 23.73 -40.67 11.47
C LEU A 220 22.35 -41.00 12.04
N ILE A 221 21.28 -40.37 11.54
CA ILE A 221 19.90 -40.63 12.00
C ILE A 221 19.47 -42.06 11.60
N THR A 222 19.77 -42.48 10.36
CA THR A 222 19.47 -43.83 9.88
C THR A 222 20.15 -44.88 10.73
N GLU A 223 21.45 -44.75 11.06
CA GLU A 223 22.19 -45.65 11.94
C GLU A 223 21.58 -45.71 13.35
N SER A 224 21.19 -44.54 13.88
CA SER A 224 20.48 -44.46 15.18
C SER A 224 19.12 -45.16 15.15
N MET A 225 18.35 -45.03 14.08
CA MET A 225 17.06 -45.71 13.88
C MET A 225 17.27 -47.26 13.89
N HIS A 226 18.31 -47.76 13.25
CA HIS A 226 18.61 -49.21 13.26
C HIS A 226 18.85 -49.73 14.69
N SER A 227 19.55 -48.94 15.51
CA SER A 227 19.80 -49.31 16.94
C SER A 227 18.51 -49.25 17.79
N LEU A 228 17.51 -48.49 17.35
CA LEU A 228 16.19 -48.29 18.00
C LEU A 228 15.11 -49.29 17.50
N SER A 229 15.51 -50.48 17.04
CA SER A 229 14.62 -51.52 16.50
C SER A 229 13.83 -51.14 15.23
N MET A 230 14.43 -50.35 14.41
CA MET A 230 13.95 -50.04 13.06
C MET A 230 15.02 -50.47 12.02
N PRO A 231 15.35 -51.80 11.89
CA PRO A 231 16.51 -52.26 11.13
C PRO A 231 16.42 -52.00 9.62
N HIS A 232 15.24 -51.71 9.12
CA HIS A 232 14.97 -51.35 7.73
C HIS A 232 14.58 -49.88 7.55
N GLY A 233 14.66 -49.13 8.64
CA GLY A 233 14.36 -47.70 8.62
C GLY A 233 15.40 -46.93 7.81
N VAL A 234 14.94 -46.04 6.98
CA VAL A 234 15.77 -45.10 6.23
C VAL A 234 15.22 -43.70 6.46
N PHE A 235 16.08 -42.81 6.87
CA PHE A 235 15.80 -41.41 7.01
C PHE A 235 16.44 -40.62 5.85
N ALA A 236 15.81 -39.62 5.34
CA ALA A 236 16.36 -38.73 4.30
C ALA A 236 15.95 -37.28 4.55
N ILE A 237 16.88 -36.39 4.30
CA ILE A 237 16.61 -34.94 4.32
C ILE A 237 16.67 -34.45 2.88
N GLU A 238 15.53 -34.09 2.34
CA GLU A 238 15.44 -33.50 1.00
C GLU A 238 15.65 -31.98 1.12
N VAL A 239 16.63 -31.44 0.36
CA VAL A 239 16.94 -30.01 0.28
C VAL A 239 16.76 -29.59 -1.17
N ALA A 240 15.59 -29.05 -1.48
CA ALA A 240 15.24 -28.61 -2.83
C ALA A 240 15.46 -27.10 -2.98
N PHE A 241 16.31 -26.71 -3.94
CA PHE A 241 16.60 -25.30 -4.23
C PHE A 241 15.63 -24.76 -5.27
N ASP A 242 14.93 -23.64 -4.96
CA ASP A 242 14.08 -22.92 -5.92
C ASP A 242 14.36 -21.42 -5.88
N GLU A 243 15.00 -20.91 -6.91
CA GLU A 243 15.34 -19.47 -7.05
C GLU A 243 14.14 -18.52 -6.97
N ARG A 244 12.93 -19.01 -7.32
CA ARG A 244 11.70 -18.22 -7.29
C ARG A 244 11.21 -17.97 -5.86
N HIS A 245 11.66 -18.78 -4.90
CA HIS A 245 11.30 -18.66 -3.48
C HIS A 245 12.47 -18.15 -2.64
N LEU A 246 13.21 -17.16 -3.15
CA LEU A 246 14.30 -16.54 -2.41
C LEU A 246 13.75 -15.79 -1.19
N THR A 247 14.29 -16.09 -0.02
CA THR A 247 13.92 -15.51 1.28
C THR A 247 15.16 -15.07 2.08
N ALA A 248 14.94 -14.43 3.23
CA ALA A 248 16.01 -14.08 4.15
C ALA A 248 16.81 -15.30 4.64
N ASP A 249 16.18 -16.48 4.66
CA ASP A 249 16.74 -17.74 5.11
C ASP A 249 17.29 -18.63 3.97
N GLY A 250 17.29 -18.11 2.74
CA GLY A 250 17.75 -18.83 1.55
C GLY A 250 16.61 -19.16 0.59
N ALA A 251 16.89 -20.06 -0.35
CA ALA A 251 15.98 -20.49 -1.40
C ALA A 251 15.67 -22.00 -1.32
N ASP A 252 15.93 -22.63 -0.15
CA ASP A 252 15.74 -24.05 0.03
C ASP A 252 14.39 -24.38 0.66
N HIS A 253 13.75 -25.39 0.12
CA HIS A 253 12.68 -26.12 0.77
C HIS A 253 13.26 -27.40 1.37
N ILE A 254 13.14 -27.59 2.71
CA ILE A 254 13.69 -28.72 3.44
C ILE A 254 12.54 -29.59 3.91
N GLU A 255 12.57 -30.87 3.52
CA GLU A 255 11.59 -31.85 3.95
C GLU A 255 12.28 -33.11 4.55
N PHE A 256 11.85 -33.50 5.74
CA PHE A 256 12.27 -34.74 6.37
C PHE A 256 11.39 -35.88 5.90
N ARG A 257 12.02 -36.93 5.35
CA ARG A 257 11.36 -38.11 4.83
C ARG A 257 11.86 -39.35 5.53
N VAL A 258 10.99 -40.32 5.70
CA VAL A 258 11.31 -41.55 6.36
C VAL A 258 10.53 -42.71 5.79
N THR A 259 11.13 -43.92 5.85
CA THR A 259 10.43 -45.17 5.73
C THR A 259 10.90 -46.11 6.87
N THR A 260 9.99 -46.88 7.46
CA THR A 260 10.31 -47.84 8.54
C THR A 260 10.21 -49.27 8.04
N ASN A 261 9.60 -49.52 6.88
CA ASN A 261 9.34 -50.83 6.33
C ASN A 261 10.06 -51.06 4.99
N PRO A 262 10.60 -52.28 4.77
CA PRO A 262 11.25 -52.59 3.51
C PRO A 262 10.27 -52.46 2.32
N GLY A 263 10.75 -51.89 1.23
CA GLY A 263 9.99 -51.75 -0.03
C GLY A 263 8.94 -50.66 -0.06
N GLN A 264 8.76 -49.89 1.02
CA GLN A 264 7.94 -48.72 1.03
C GLN A 264 8.72 -47.48 0.58
N PRO A 265 8.09 -46.54 -0.16
CA PRO A 265 8.73 -45.29 -0.54
C PRO A 265 8.94 -44.39 0.67
N LEU A 266 9.95 -43.53 0.61
CA LEU A 266 10.16 -42.45 1.57
C LEU A 266 8.96 -41.51 1.57
N GLN A 267 8.38 -41.23 2.73
CA GLN A 267 7.25 -40.33 2.92
C GLN A 267 7.61 -39.21 3.90
N PRO A 268 7.00 -38.05 3.80
CA PRO A 268 7.13 -37.00 4.80
C PRO A 268 6.92 -37.50 6.21
N ILE A 269 7.78 -37.11 7.16
CA ILE A 269 7.73 -37.58 8.55
C ILE A 269 6.34 -37.37 9.20
N ALA A 270 5.64 -36.31 8.79
CA ALA A 270 4.28 -36.03 9.27
C ALA A 270 3.23 -37.09 8.88
N LYS A 271 3.56 -37.99 7.91
CA LYS A 271 2.69 -39.09 7.46
C LYS A 271 3.02 -40.43 8.10
N VAL A 272 3.97 -40.47 9.05
CA VAL A 272 4.30 -41.68 9.78
C VAL A 272 3.16 -42.06 10.72
N ALA A 273 2.61 -43.26 10.56
CA ALA A 273 1.37 -43.67 11.23
C ALA A 273 1.54 -44.10 12.70
N SER A 274 2.77 -44.45 13.13
CA SER A 274 3.02 -44.99 14.47
C SER A 274 3.60 -43.93 15.42
N GLY A 275 2.90 -43.62 16.52
CA GLY A 275 3.36 -42.68 17.54
C GLY A 275 4.68 -43.13 18.18
N GLY A 276 4.86 -44.43 18.47
CA GLY A 276 6.09 -44.94 19.02
C GLY A 276 7.28 -44.87 18.07
N GLU A 277 7.07 -45.07 16.76
CA GLU A 277 8.13 -44.89 15.75
C GLU A 277 8.53 -43.43 15.63
N LEU A 278 7.56 -42.53 15.58
CA LEU A 278 7.81 -41.09 15.52
C LEU A 278 8.59 -40.61 16.76
N SER A 279 8.24 -41.08 17.96
CA SER A 279 8.94 -40.71 19.20
C SER A 279 10.39 -41.18 19.20
N ARG A 280 10.66 -42.38 18.66
CA ARG A 280 12.03 -42.92 18.53
C ARG A 280 12.85 -42.18 17.47
N ILE A 281 12.24 -41.81 16.33
CA ILE A 281 12.91 -41.00 15.33
C ILE A 281 13.23 -39.61 15.91
N ALA A 282 12.29 -39.00 16.64
CA ALA A 282 12.53 -37.73 17.33
C ALA A 282 13.67 -37.85 18.36
N LEU A 283 13.73 -38.94 19.12
CA LEU A 283 14.85 -39.23 20.04
C LEU A 283 16.17 -39.31 19.28
N ALA A 284 16.22 -40.04 18.17
CA ALA A 284 17.43 -40.17 17.35
C ALA A 284 17.92 -38.80 16.88
N ILE A 285 17.03 -37.98 16.36
CA ILE A 285 17.33 -36.60 15.91
C ILE A 285 17.87 -35.78 17.09
N GLN A 286 17.19 -35.81 18.24
CA GLN A 286 17.57 -35.02 19.41
C GLN A 286 18.95 -35.43 19.96
N VAL A 287 19.24 -36.71 20.05
CA VAL A 287 20.55 -37.19 20.53
C VAL A 287 21.70 -36.72 19.61
N ILE A 288 21.48 -36.75 18.29
CA ILE A 288 22.49 -36.33 17.30
C ILE A 288 22.67 -34.80 17.29
N THR A 289 21.61 -34.08 17.44
CA THR A 289 21.63 -32.58 17.34
C THR A 289 21.88 -31.90 18.69
N ALA A 290 21.71 -32.59 19.84
CA ALA A 290 21.78 -32.01 21.18
C ALA A 290 23.08 -31.25 21.48
N ARG A 291 24.21 -31.68 20.89
CA ARG A 291 25.49 -31.01 21.07
C ARG A 291 25.58 -29.63 20.40
N LYS A 292 24.68 -29.35 19.48
CA LYS A 292 24.64 -28.10 18.69
C LYS A 292 23.46 -27.18 19.06
N MET A 293 22.52 -27.67 19.90
CA MET A 293 21.31 -26.91 20.28
C MET A 293 21.34 -26.60 21.79
N GLU A 294 21.20 -25.34 22.14
CA GLU A 294 21.03 -24.91 23.54
C GLU A 294 19.55 -25.05 23.97
N THR A 295 19.07 -26.29 24.05
CA THR A 295 17.72 -26.59 24.55
C THR A 295 17.78 -26.82 26.04
N PRO A 296 17.11 -26.01 26.89
CA PRO A 296 17.28 -26.09 28.35
C PRO A 296 16.66 -27.37 28.95
N ALA A 297 15.55 -27.85 28.40
CA ALA A 297 14.88 -29.06 28.86
C ALA A 297 14.17 -29.80 27.72
N LEU A 298 14.17 -31.11 27.75
CA LEU A 298 13.47 -32.01 26.82
C LEU A 298 12.55 -32.94 27.62
N ILE A 299 11.32 -33.09 27.17
CA ILE A 299 10.33 -33.98 27.76
C ILE A 299 9.95 -35.03 26.73
N PHE A 300 10.16 -36.30 27.05
CA PHE A 300 9.80 -37.45 26.22
C PHE A 300 8.62 -38.17 26.85
N ASP A 301 7.55 -38.33 26.10
CA ASP A 301 6.42 -39.16 26.43
C ASP A 301 6.28 -40.27 25.41
N GLU A 302 5.82 -41.44 25.84
CA GLU A 302 5.58 -42.61 24.98
C GLU A 302 6.80 -43.11 24.17
N VAL A 303 8.03 -42.70 24.51
CA VAL A 303 9.25 -43.10 23.75
C VAL A 303 9.53 -44.62 23.81
N ASP A 304 8.98 -45.30 24.81
CA ASP A 304 9.11 -46.73 25.07
C ASP A 304 7.88 -47.56 24.64
N VAL A 305 6.89 -46.95 23.98
CA VAL A 305 5.73 -47.70 23.47
C VAL A 305 6.13 -48.62 22.32
N GLY A 306 5.72 -49.88 22.41
CA GLY A 306 5.98 -50.92 21.40
C GLY A 306 7.40 -51.45 21.37
N ILE A 307 8.23 -51.17 22.37
CA ILE A 307 9.56 -51.73 22.53
C ILE A 307 9.65 -52.56 23.81
N SER A 308 10.64 -53.45 23.85
CA SER A 308 10.92 -54.29 25.03
C SER A 308 12.39 -54.74 25.04
N GLY A 309 12.84 -55.28 26.18
CA GLY A 309 14.14 -55.91 26.31
C GLY A 309 15.33 -55.06 25.84
N PRO A 310 16.08 -55.51 24.85
CA PRO A 310 17.32 -54.85 24.42
C PRO A 310 17.11 -53.43 23.89
N THR A 311 16.01 -53.22 23.18
CA THR A 311 15.70 -51.87 22.60
C THR A 311 15.39 -50.84 23.69
N ALA A 312 14.67 -51.26 24.74
CA ALA A 312 14.39 -50.38 25.88
C ALA A 312 15.68 -49.98 26.61
N ALA A 313 16.67 -50.89 26.70
CA ALA A 313 17.96 -50.57 27.26
C ALA A 313 18.75 -49.57 26.41
N VAL A 314 18.66 -49.65 25.07
CA VAL A 314 19.27 -48.68 24.16
C VAL A 314 18.64 -47.31 24.33
N VAL A 315 17.29 -47.23 24.34
CA VAL A 315 16.55 -45.96 24.58
C VAL A 315 16.98 -45.34 25.91
N GLY A 316 17.02 -46.15 26.99
CA GLY A 316 17.43 -45.65 28.31
C GLY A 316 18.87 -45.07 28.31
N LYS A 317 19.81 -45.74 27.64
CA LYS A 317 21.20 -45.26 27.49
C LYS A 317 21.28 -43.96 26.69
N LEU A 318 20.52 -43.84 25.60
CA LEU A 318 20.48 -42.61 24.79
C LEU A 318 19.88 -41.42 25.57
N LEU A 319 18.82 -41.67 26.34
CA LEU A 319 18.23 -40.63 27.21
C LEU A 319 19.22 -40.20 28.31
N ARG A 320 19.96 -41.17 28.89
CA ARG A 320 21.00 -40.88 29.87
C ARG A 320 22.13 -40.03 29.29
N GLN A 321 22.61 -40.41 28.10
CA GLN A 321 23.64 -39.67 27.38
C GLN A 321 23.19 -38.25 27.07
N LEU A 322 21.94 -38.07 26.63
CA LEU A 322 21.35 -36.76 26.39
C LEU A 322 21.25 -35.92 27.68
N GLY A 323 20.96 -36.61 28.81
CA GLY A 323 20.90 -36.03 30.15
C GLY A 323 22.22 -35.50 30.71
N GLU A 324 23.37 -35.79 30.08
CA GLU A 324 24.68 -35.22 30.46
C GLU A 324 24.82 -33.72 30.07
N SER A 325 24.14 -33.29 28.99
CA SER A 325 24.25 -31.93 28.46
C SER A 325 22.94 -31.12 28.56
N THR A 326 21.80 -31.83 28.75
CA THR A 326 20.47 -31.18 28.73
C THR A 326 19.59 -31.82 29.82
N GLN A 327 18.71 -31.02 30.45
CA GLN A 327 17.72 -31.59 31.37
C GLN A 327 16.71 -32.46 30.59
N VAL A 328 16.65 -33.75 30.90
CA VAL A 328 15.74 -34.70 30.26
C VAL A 328 14.74 -35.25 31.25
N MET A 329 13.45 -35.13 30.92
CA MET A 329 12.35 -35.79 31.62
C MET A 329 11.76 -36.85 30.70
N CYS A 330 11.55 -38.05 31.20
CA CYS A 330 10.97 -39.16 30.43
C CYS A 330 9.86 -39.83 31.24
N VAL A 331 8.67 -39.95 30.65
CA VAL A 331 7.58 -40.77 31.19
C VAL A 331 7.73 -42.16 30.62
N THR A 332 7.89 -43.16 31.51
CA THR A 332 8.18 -44.56 31.13
C THR A 332 7.51 -45.55 32.04
N HIS A 333 7.16 -46.69 31.50
CA HIS A 333 6.68 -47.84 32.23
C HIS A 333 7.67 -49.02 32.19
N LEU A 334 8.79 -48.86 31.42
CA LEU A 334 9.79 -49.91 31.27
C LEU A 334 10.93 -49.79 32.30
N PRO A 335 11.23 -50.85 33.08
CA PRO A 335 12.28 -50.81 34.08
C PRO A 335 13.68 -50.58 33.49
N GLN A 336 13.91 -50.98 32.20
CA GLN A 336 15.17 -50.75 31.50
C GLN A 336 15.41 -49.27 31.23
N VAL A 337 14.34 -48.50 30.92
CA VAL A 337 14.44 -47.05 30.71
C VAL A 337 14.56 -46.32 32.07
N ALA A 338 13.66 -46.65 33.03
CA ALA A 338 13.64 -46.02 34.34
C ALA A 338 14.96 -46.27 35.14
N GLY A 339 15.61 -47.43 34.93
CA GLY A 339 16.91 -47.75 35.53
C GLY A 339 18.04 -46.85 35.09
N CYS A 340 18.01 -46.34 33.86
CA CYS A 340 19.02 -45.46 33.29
C CYS A 340 18.92 -43.98 33.79
N GLY A 341 17.79 -43.53 34.34
CA GLY A 341 17.62 -42.16 34.79
C GLY A 341 18.55 -41.79 35.97
N HIS A 342 19.03 -40.55 36.05
CA HIS A 342 19.79 -40.04 37.19
C HIS A 342 18.89 -39.90 38.43
N HIS A 343 17.66 -39.44 38.24
CA HIS A 343 16.64 -39.33 39.27
C HIS A 343 15.40 -40.10 38.84
N HIS A 344 14.60 -40.54 39.85
CA HIS A 344 13.38 -41.28 39.58
C HIS A 344 12.24 -40.66 40.43
N PHE A 345 11.14 -40.31 39.78
CA PHE A 345 9.92 -39.84 40.42
C PHE A 345 8.83 -40.89 40.21
N PHE A 346 8.16 -41.25 41.30
CA PHE A 346 7.01 -42.13 41.25
C PHE A 346 5.74 -41.30 41.14
N VAL A 347 4.90 -41.69 40.20
CA VAL A 347 3.59 -41.02 39.97
C VAL A 347 2.50 -42.03 40.38
N CYS A 348 1.66 -41.66 41.33
CA CYS A 348 0.48 -42.42 41.75
C CYS A 348 -0.77 -41.60 41.69
N LYS A 349 -1.90 -42.28 41.44
CA LYS A 349 -3.22 -41.72 41.51
C LYS A 349 -3.93 -42.26 42.71
N GLU A 350 -4.38 -41.42 43.59
CA GLU A 350 -5.19 -41.77 44.77
C GLU A 350 -6.61 -41.24 44.55
N THR A 351 -7.60 -42.15 44.76
CA THR A 351 -9.00 -41.82 44.56
C THR A 351 -9.73 -42.08 45.90
N ASP A 352 -10.38 -41.04 46.44
CA ASP A 352 -11.17 -41.15 47.64
C ASP A 352 -12.66 -41.47 47.38
N GLY A 353 -13.04 -41.75 46.12
CA GLY A 353 -14.38 -42.07 45.65
C GLY A 353 -15.12 -40.90 45.01
N GLU A 354 -14.74 -39.66 45.27
CA GLU A 354 -15.29 -38.45 44.65
C GLU A 354 -14.29 -37.71 43.79
N MET A 355 -12.99 -37.66 44.19
CA MET A 355 -11.96 -37.01 43.47
C MET A 355 -10.74 -37.93 43.26
N THR A 356 -10.01 -37.75 42.16
CA THR A 356 -8.75 -38.45 41.88
C THR A 356 -7.62 -37.39 41.90
N GLU A 357 -6.70 -37.57 42.83
CA GLU A 357 -5.50 -36.74 42.91
C GLU A 357 -4.27 -37.51 42.37
N THR A 358 -3.39 -36.79 41.67
CA THR A 358 -2.15 -37.31 41.15
C THR A 358 -1.00 -36.76 41.99
N HIS A 359 -0.26 -37.68 42.63
CA HIS A 359 0.90 -37.34 43.44
C HIS A 359 2.18 -37.76 42.75
N MET A 360 3.20 -36.90 42.78
CA MET A 360 4.53 -37.17 42.27
C MET A 360 5.54 -37.04 43.42
N GLN A 361 6.33 -38.08 43.67
CA GLN A 361 7.31 -38.09 44.76
C GLN A 361 8.66 -38.59 44.28
N PRO A 362 9.78 -37.96 44.70
CA PRO A 362 11.12 -38.42 44.37
C PRO A 362 11.40 -39.71 45.14
N LEU A 363 12.04 -40.68 44.48
CA LEU A 363 12.45 -41.93 45.08
C LEU A 363 13.92 -41.90 45.51
N ASP A 364 14.17 -42.31 46.79
CA ASP A 364 15.52 -42.58 47.24
C ASP A 364 16.09 -43.88 46.62
N LYS A 365 17.35 -44.19 46.86
CA LYS A 365 18.00 -45.39 46.29
C LYS A 365 17.28 -46.69 46.63
N ARG A 366 16.70 -46.81 47.83
CA ARG A 366 16.00 -48.00 48.27
C ARG A 366 14.64 -48.12 47.66
N ALA A 367 13.86 -47.05 47.68
CA ALA A 367 12.54 -46.96 47.05
C ALA A 367 12.63 -47.14 45.53
N ARG A 368 13.67 -46.58 44.88
CA ARG A 368 13.94 -46.78 43.45
C ARG A 368 14.19 -48.23 43.10
N LEU A 369 14.99 -48.94 43.92
CA LEU A 369 15.25 -50.37 43.73
C LEU A 369 13.96 -51.21 43.85
N GLN A 370 13.09 -50.88 44.82
CA GLN A 370 11.81 -51.55 45.02
C GLN A 370 10.84 -51.29 43.85
N GLU A 371 10.76 -50.05 43.38
CA GLU A 371 9.91 -49.69 42.25
C GLU A 371 10.36 -50.38 40.96
N LEU A 372 11.65 -50.44 40.67
CA LEU A 372 12.19 -51.18 39.54
C LEU A 372 11.91 -52.69 39.65
N ALA A 373 12.01 -53.28 40.87
CA ALA A 373 11.63 -54.63 41.09
C ALA A 373 10.15 -54.90 40.89
N ARG A 374 9.29 -53.95 41.29
CA ARG A 374 7.84 -53.96 41.02
C ARG A 374 7.56 -53.93 39.52
N LEU A 375 8.22 -53.05 38.75
CA LEU A 375 8.10 -52.95 37.29
C LEU A 375 8.54 -54.23 36.58
N LEU A 376 9.53 -54.96 37.11
CA LEU A 376 10.03 -56.27 36.58
C LEU A 376 9.14 -57.45 36.92
N GLY A 377 8.59 -57.50 38.13
CA GLY A 377 7.90 -58.66 38.66
C GLY A 377 6.38 -58.52 38.86
N GLY A 378 5.82 -57.33 38.60
CA GLY A 378 4.43 -57.02 38.89
C GLY A 378 4.18 -56.85 40.40
N SER A 379 3.07 -57.39 40.94
CA SER A 379 2.63 -57.18 42.33
C SER A 379 3.53 -57.87 43.38
N GLU A 380 4.29 -58.91 43.00
CA GLU A 380 5.16 -59.62 43.93
C GLU A 380 6.65 -59.35 43.68
N VAL A 381 7.30 -58.74 44.70
CA VAL A 381 8.72 -58.43 44.66
C VAL A 381 9.50 -59.69 45.22
N THR A 382 10.13 -60.44 44.36
CA THR A 382 10.94 -61.58 44.71
C THR A 382 12.42 -61.24 44.88
N ARG A 383 13.22 -62.18 45.45
CA ARG A 383 14.67 -62.03 45.54
C ARG A 383 15.33 -61.90 44.16
N ASN A 384 14.79 -62.58 43.16
CA ASN A 384 15.30 -62.53 41.79
C ASN A 384 14.98 -61.23 41.11
N THR A 385 13.78 -60.70 41.30
CA THR A 385 13.43 -59.38 40.72
C THR A 385 14.21 -58.24 41.36
N LEU A 386 14.53 -58.32 42.66
CA LEU A 386 15.45 -57.39 43.33
C LEU A 386 16.89 -57.45 42.80
N ALA A 387 17.39 -58.67 42.53
CA ALA A 387 18.72 -58.87 41.95
C ALA A 387 18.81 -58.25 40.53
N ASN A 388 17.83 -58.53 39.68
CA ASN A 388 17.72 -57.92 38.31
C ASN A 388 17.55 -56.38 38.35
N ALA A 389 16.74 -55.85 39.26
CA ALA A 389 16.64 -54.46 39.46
C ALA A 389 17.91 -53.71 39.87
N LYS A 390 18.73 -54.41 40.70
CA LYS A 390 20.05 -53.94 41.10
C LYS A 390 21.05 -53.92 39.93
N GLU A 391 20.99 -54.91 39.05
CA GLU A 391 21.77 -54.89 37.80
C GLU A 391 21.40 -53.75 36.88
N LEU A 392 20.09 -53.48 36.70
CA LEU A 392 19.65 -52.35 35.91
C LEU A 392 20.08 -50.99 36.44
N LEU A 393 20.24 -50.85 37.75
CA LEU A 393 20.77 -49.61 38.38
C LEU A 393 22.30 -49.51 38.29
N ALA A 394 23.00 -50.61 38.07
CA ALA A 394 24.47 -50.66 37.98
C ALA A 394 24.95 -50.49 36.53
N ALA A 395 24.11 -50.74 35.52
CA ALA A 395 24.36 -50.63 34.09
C ALA A 395 24.23 -49.21 33.55
#